data_a68aa56154166f257af18c1f2197da87
#
_entry.id   a68aa56154166f257af18c1f2197da87
#
_cell.length_a   1.000
_cell.length_b   1.000
_cell.length_c   1.000
_cell.angle_alpha   90.00
_cell.angle_beta   90.00
_cell.angle_gamma   90.00
#
_symmetry.space_group_name_H-M   'P 1'
#
loop_
_entity.id
_entity.type
_entity.pdbx_description
1 polymer ?
#
loop_
_entity_poly.entity_id
_entity_poly.type
_entity_poly.pdbx_seq_one_letter_code
_entity_poly.pdbx_strand_id
1 'polypeptide(L)'
;MKRLWQQTRSFPPAVRVLMANQFGINLAFYMLMPYLAAHLSGELGLAAWAVGLVLGVRNFSQQGMFLIGGTIADRFGYKAPIMAGCLLRTLGFALLGWVDSLPALVAASAATGFAGALFNPAVRACLAVEAGDRRVDAFATFNVYYQAGMLLGPVVGLALLAADFRLVCAVAAAVFCALTLLQFRALPARHVEPAGAGRARVLTQWRTVVANRPFLLFATAMIGSNVLTFQIYLALPLTAAHALGARGTTVTSGLFVVSAAVAVAGQLRLTSWAKERWEPAEALVRGLVAMGLAFLPLALTPQGSAVGVPAALFVAVVLLSAGAAVTYPFEMDTVVALSGGRLVATHYGLYSTVSGLGITLGNLVTGALLDFAARHDAFWLTWAALTGTGFVCAAAVSGLARAGHLGGRLPQPVPAQHA
;
A
#
# COMPACT_ATOMS: atom_id res chain seq x y z
N MET A 1 10.02 -20.10 -2.46
CA MET A 1 10.61 -19.92 -1.11
C MET A 1 12.14 -19.83 -1.13
N LYS A 2 12.90 -20.78 -1.75
CA LYS A 2 14.38 -20.71 -1.80
C LYS A 2 14.90 -19.38 -2.41
N ARG A 3 14.34 -18.94 -3.55
CA ARG A 3 14.73 -17.68 -4.21
C ARG A 3 14.50 -16.44 -3.33
N LEU A 4 13.34 -16.34 -2.66
CA LEU A 4 13.04 -15.24 -1.73
C LEU A 4 14.07 -15.19 -0.59
N TRP A 5 14.36 -16.34 0.01
CA TRP A 5 15.33 -16.44 1.10
C TRP A 5 16.75 -16.06 0.67
N GLN A 6 17.19 -16.52 -0.49
CA GLN A 6 18.50 -16.17 -1.05
C GLN A 6 18.58 -14.67 -1.35
N GLN A 7 17.54 -14.10 -1.99
CA GLN A 7 17.47 -12.68 -2.29
C GLN A 7 17.44 -11.82 -1.01
N THR A 8 16.66 -12.22 -0.01
CA THR A 8 16.63 -11.51 1.29
C THR A 8 18.01 -11.52 1.96
N ARG A 9 18.70 -12.66 1.96
CA ARG A 9 20.05 -12.78 2.55
C ARG A 9 21.11 -11.96 1.82
N SER A 10 20.93 -11.65 0.55
CA SER A 10 21.86 -10.84 -0.23
C SER A 10 21.80 -9.34 0.06
N PHE A 11 20.80 -8.89 0.83
CA PHE A 11 20.67 -7.50 1.24
C PHE A 11 21.40 -7.20 2.56
N PRO A 12 21.77 -5.93 2.79
CA PRO A 12 22.33 -5.48 4.07
C PRO A 12 21.42 -5.80 5.26
N PRO A 13 21.96 -5.92 6.49
CA PRO A 13 21.18 -6.23 7.69
C PRO A 13 19.98 -5.29 7.91
N ALA A 14 20.16 -3.99 7.69
CA ALA A 14 19.09 -3.00 7.83
C ALA A 14 17.90 -3.29 6.90
N VAL A 15 18.15 -3.62 5.62
CA VAL A 15 17.11 -3.98 4.64
C VAL A 15 16.38 -5.25 5.07
N ARG A 16 17.10 -6.26 5.57
CA ARG A 16 16.49 -7.51 6.07
C ARG A 16 15.56 -7.25 7.27
N VAL A 17 15.97 -6.38 8.18
CA VAL A 17 15.15 -5.96 9.31
C VAL A 17 13.88 -5.25 8.85
N LEU A 18 13.99 -4.35 7.86
CA LEU A 18 12.82 -3.66 7.30
C LEU A 18 11.84 -4.63 6.62
N MET A 19 12.34 -5.67 5.95
CA MET A 19 11.50 -6.73 5.35
C MET A 19 10.76 -7.54 6.42
N ALA A 20 11.46 -8.01 7.46
CA ALA A 20 10.85 -8.71 8.59
C ALA A 20 9.84 -7.82 9.32
N ASN A 21 10.18 -6.55 9.50
CA ASN A 21 9.31 -5.54 10.07
C ASN A 21 8.03 -5.36 9.24
N GLN A 22 8.14 -5.28 7.92
CA GLN A 22 6.98 -5.15 7.03
C GLN A 22 6.04 -6.35 7.13
N PHE A 23 6.58 -7.56 7.16
CA PHE A 23 5.79 -8.77 7.38
C PHE A 23 5.04 -8.71 8.72
N GLY A 24 5.76 -8.46 9.82
CA GLY A 24 5.17 -8.42 11.17
C GLY A 24 4.12 -7.32 11.34
N ILE A 25 4.38 -6.12 10.79
CA ILE A 25 3.43 -5.00 10.80
C ILE A 25 2.13 -5.39 10.10
N ASN A 26 2.21 -6.01 8.91
CA ASN A 26 1.01 -6.37 8.16
C ASN A 26 0.32 -7.58 8.77
N LEU A 27 1.06 -8.57 9.25
CA LEU A 27 0.49 -9.70 9.98
C LEU A 27 -0.37 -9.19 11.16
N ALA A 28 0.21 -8.40 12.06
CA ALA A 28 -0.48 -7.89 13.24
C ALA A 28 -1.64 -6.94 12.89
N PHE A 29 -1.49 -6.10 11.88
CA PHE A 29 -2.53 -5.19 11.44
C PHE A 29 -3.73 -5.93 10.85
N TYR A 30 -3.50 -6.83 9.89
CA TYR A 30 -4.57 -7.58 9.24
C TYR A 30 -5.14 -8.72 10.09
N MET A 31 -4.44 -9.12 11.16
CA MET A 31 -4.97 -10.03 12.18
C MET A 31 -6.15 -9.41 12.94
N LEU A 32 -6.15 -8.08 13.15
CA LEU A 32 -7.15 -7.37 13.95
C LEU A 32 -8.20 -6.63 13.10
N MET A 33 -7.75 -5.87 12.09
CA MET A 33 -8.59 -4.88 11.39
C MET A 33 -9.84 -5.45 10.71
N PRO A 34 -9.82 -6.63 10.08
CA PRO A 34 -11.03 -7.19 9.46
C PRO A 34 -12.15 -7.51 10.47
N TYR A 35 -11.79 -7.77 11.71
CA TYR A 35 -12.71 -8.19 12.76
C TYR A 35 -13.17 -7.06 13.68
N LEU A 36 -12.48 -5.90 13.62
CA LEU A 36 -12.79 -4.77 14.48
C LEU A 36 -14.23 -4.27 14.30
N ALA A 37 -14.70 -4.15 13.07
CA ALA A 37 -16.08 -3.70 12.80
C ALA A 37 -17.12 -4.64 13.41
N ALA A 38 -16.91 -5.95 13.31
CA ALA A 38 -17.82 -6.95 13.87
C ALA A 38 -17.83 -6.92 15.41
N HIS A 39 -16.67 -6.73 16.04
CA HIS A 39 -16.55 -6.55 17.50
C HIS A 39 -17.27 -5.29 17.97
N LEU A 40 -17.04 -4.15 17.31
CA LEU A 40 -17.67 -2.86 17.67
C LEU A 40 -19.20 -2.91 17.55
N SER A 41 -19.75 -3.54 16.50
CA SER A 41 -21.19 -3.61 16.29
C SER A 41 -21.85 -4.75 17.05
N GLY A 42 -21.18 -5.91 17.18
CA GLY A 42 -21.72 -7.12 17.80
C GLY A 42 -21.55 -7.12 19.33
N GLU A 43 -20.30 -7.14 19.81
CA GLU A 43 -20.03 -7.28 21.24
C GLU A 43 -20.25 -5.97 22.03
N LEU A 44 -19.83 -4.83 21.45
CA LEU A 44 -20.02 -3.53 22.10
C LEU A 44 -21.37 -2.87 21.75
N GLY A 45 -22.15 -3.42 20.83
CA GLY A 45 -23.49 -2.94 20.47
C GLY A 45 -23.50 -1.52 19.89
N LEU A 46 -22.38 -1.05 19.32
CA LEU A 46 -22.29 0.31 18.79
C LEU A 46 -23.14 0.46 17.52
N ALA A 47 -23.84 1.58 17.41
CA ALA A 47 -24.58 1.94 16.21
C ALA A 47 -23.64 2.07 14.99
N ALA A 48 -24.14 1.80 13.79
CA ALA A 48 -23.36 1.79 12.56
C ALA A 48 -22.58 3.09 12.29
N TRP A 49 -23.17 4.26 12.66
CA TRP A 49 -22.48 5.55 12.54
C TRP A 49 -21.22 5.63 13.44
N ALA A 50 -21.29 5.06 14.66
CA ALA A 50 -20.16 5.07 15.59
C ALA A 50 -19.04 4.13 15.12
N VAL A 51 -19.39 2.95 14.60
CA VAL A 51 -18.43 2.04 13.93
C VAL A 51 -17.78 2.75 12.75
N GLY A 52 -18.57 3.41 11.91
CA GLY A 52 -18.09 4.22 10.79
C GLY A 52 -17.15 5.34 11.22
N LEU A 53 -17.46 6.03 12.32
CA LEU A 53 -16.61 7.07 12.89
C LEU A 53 -15.26 6.52 13.33
N VAL A 54 -15.23 5.42 14.10
CA VAL A 54 -14.00 4.78 14.58
C VAL A 54 -13.08 4.37 13.41
N LEU A 55 -13.64 3.69 12.41
CA LEU A 55 -12.88 3.26 11.22
C LEU A 55 -12.50 4.44 10.32
N GLY A 56 -13.39 5.42 10.17
CA GLY A 56 -13.15 6.62 9.37
C GLY A 56 -12.05 7.49 9.94
N VAL A 57 -12.04 7.72 11.25
CA VAL A 57 -10.99 8.48 11.94
C VAL A 57 -9.63 7.81 11.78
N ARG A 58 -9.56 6.48 11.86
CA ARG A 58 -8.32 5.74 11.61
C ARG A 58 -7.79 5.99 10.18
N ASN A 59 -8.66 5.85 9.18
CA ASN A 59 -8.29 6.06 7.79
C ASN A 59 -7.87 7.51 7.52
N PHE A 60 -8.63 8.47 8.03
CA PHE A 60 -8.32 9.90 7.89
C PHE A 60 -6.98 10.24 8.55
N SER A 61 -6.74 9.77 9.78
CA SER A 61 -5.45 9.99 10.47
C SER A 61 -4.28 9.37 9.72
N GLN A 62 -4.47 8.23 9.06
CA GLN A 62 -3.40 7.63 8.27
C GLN A 62 -3.15 8.37 6.96
N GLN A 63 -4.18 8.54 6.14
CA GLN A 63 -4.04 9.10 4.79
C GLN A 63 -3.75 10.61 4.82
N GLY A 64 -4.44 11.35 5.69
CA GLY A 64 -4.26 12.80 5.81
C GLY A 64 -2.91 13.22 6.42
N MET A 65 -2.27 12.34 7.19
CA MET A 65 -1.03 12.66 7.91
C MET A 65 0.24 12.04 7.30
N PHE A 66 0.18 11.36 6.16
CA PHE A 66 1.37 10.81 5.52
C PHE A 66 2.43 11.86 5.18
N LEU A 67 2.03 13.03 4.72
CA LEU A 67 2.95 14.14 4.43
C LEU A 67 3.67 14.60 5.70
N ILE A 68 2.95 14.69 6.82
CA ILE A 68 3.52 15.05 8.13
C ILE A 68 4.51 13.98 8.59
N GLY A 69 4.13 12.71 8.50
CA GLY A 69 5.01 11.57 8.84
C GLY A 69 6.29 11.54 8.03
N GLY A 70 6.20 11.78 6.72
CA GLY A 70 7.35 11.90 5.84
C GLY A 70 8.27 13.05 6.23
N THR A 71 7.70 14.21 6.56
CA THR A 71 8.45 15.40 7.02
C THR A 71 9.19 15.13 8.34
N ILE A 72 8.53 14.45 9.28
CA ILE A 72 9.15 14.04 10.55
C ILE A 72 10.33 13.10 10.28
N ALA A 73 10.17 12.16 9.34
CA ALA A 73 11.21 11.20 8.98
C ALA A 73 12.44 11.85 8.33
N ASP A 74 12.23 12.80 7.43
CA ASP A 74 13.33 13.53 6.80
C ASP A 74 14.05 14.50 7.76
N ARG A 75 13.37 14.92 8.84
CA ARG A 75 13.92 15.86 9.81
C ARG A 75 14.65 15.21 10.97
N PHE A 76 14.10 14.12 11.50
CA PHE A 76 14.61 13.45 12.70
C PHE A 76 15.31 12.11 12.40
N GLY A 77 15.46 11.78 11.10
CA GLY A 77 15.95 10.49 10.66
C GLY A 77 14.87 9.41 10.67
N TYR A 78 15.11 8.34 9.93
CA TYR A 78 14.08 7.32 9.67
C TYR A 78 13.80 6.42 10.87
N LYS A 79 14.81 6.16 11.72
CA LYS A 79 14.68 5.24 12.87
C LYS A 79 13.63 5.69 13.88
N ALA A 80 13.66 6.96 14.27
CA ALA A 80 12.76 7.50 15.31
C ALA A 80 11.27 7.38 14.92
N PRO A 81 10.80 7.85 13.74
CA PRO A 81 9.39 7.72 13.37
C PRO A 81 8.96 6.27 13.10
N ILE A 82 9.86 5.38 12.65
CA ILE A 82 9.56 3.96 12.51
C ILE A 82 9.24 3.35 13.88
N MET A 83 10.09 3.60 14.88
CA MET A 83 9.90 3.11 16.24
C MET A 83 8.68 3.74 16.91
N ALA A 84 8.53 5.06 16.80
CA ALA A 84 7.40 5.79 17.38
C ALA A 84 6.06 5.29 16.79
N GLY A 85 6.00 5.04 15.49
CA GLY A 85 4.84 4.46 14.83
C GLY A 85 4.52 3.06 15.35
N CYS A 86 5.52 2.17 15.50
CA CYS A 86 5.30 0.84 16.05
C CYS A 86 4.86 0.89 17.53
N LEU A 87 5.48 1.74 18.34
CA LEU A 87 5.09 1.93 19.75
C LEU A 87 3.66 2.47 19.86
N LEU A 88 3.30 3.46 19.05
CA LEU A 88 1.97 4.03 19.03
C LEU A 88 0.90 3.00 18.60
N ARG A 89 1.24 2.08 17.68
CA ARG A 89 0.37 0.94 17.35
C ARG A 89 0.26 -0.06 18.47
N THR A 90 1.34 -0.33 19.20
CA THR A 90 1.29 -1.18 20.40
C THR A 90 0.26 -0.63 21.40
N LEU A 91 0.34 0.66 21.71
CA LEU A 91 -0.62 1.33 22.60
C LEU A 91 -2.04 1.35 22.03
N GLY A 92 -2.19 1.72 20.76
CA GLY A 92 -3.50 1.79 20.11
C GLY A 92 -4.21 0.44 20.05
N PHE A 93 -3.49 -0.65 19.75
CA PHE A 93 -4.09 -2.00 19.70
C PHE A 93 -4.34 -2.56 21.11
N ALA A 94 -3.48 -2.27 22.07
CA ALA A 94 -3.79 -2.56 23.46
C ALA A 94 -5.07 -1.83 23.90
N LEU A 95 -5.20 -0.53 23.63
CA LEU A 95 -6.40 0.21 23.98
C LEU A 95 -7.65 -0.35 23.30
N LEU A 96 -7.63 -0.67 22.00
CA LEU A 96 -8.78 -1.22 21.29
C LEU A 96 -9.30 -2.54 21.89
N GLY A 97 -8.47 -3.30 22.60
CA GLY A 97 -8.89 -4.54 23.28
C GLY A 97 -9.44 -4.34 24.71
N TRP A 98 -9.22 -3.18 25.32
CA TRP A 98 -9.58 -2.95 26.74
C TRP A 98 -10.47 -1.75 26.99
N VAL A 99 -10.81 -0.94 25.98
CA VAL A 99 -11.69 0.22 26.13
C VAL A 99 -13.01 0.02 25.41
N ASP A 100 -14.09 0.34 26.09
CA ASP A 100 -15.45 0.18 25.56
C ASP A 100 -16.14 1.52 25.26
N SER A 101 -15.57 2.65 25.74
CA SER A 101 -16.16 3.97 25.50
C SER A 101 -15.84 4.50 24.10
N LEU A 102 -16.84 5.07 23.41
CA LEU A 102 -16.67 5.60 22.06
C LEU A 102 -15.53 6.63 21.94
N PRO A 103 -15.35 7.61 22.86
CA PRO A 103 -14.24 8.54 22.78
C PRO A 103 -12.86 7.86 22.85
N ALA A 104 -12.70 6.83 23.70
CA ALA A 104 -11.45 6.10 23.83
C ALA A 104 -11.17 5.24 22.60
N LEU A 105 -12.20 4.61 22.01
CA LEU A 105 -12.09 3.86 20.74
C LEU A 105 -11.70 4.78 19.58
N VAL A 106 -12.27 5.97 19.49
CA VAL A 106 -11.92 6.98 18.49
C VAL A 106 -10.46 7.43 18.68
N ALA A 107 -10.02 7.69 19.91
CA ALA A 107 -8.65 8.08 20.21
C ALA A 107 -7.66 6.96 19.87
N ALA A 108 -7.95 5.70 20.24
CA ALA A 108 -7.14 4.54 19.89
C ALA A 108 -7.05 4.33 18.36
N SER A 109 -8.16 4.51 17.65
CA SER A 109 -8.21 4.46 16.19
C SER A 109 -7.41 5.57 15.52
N ALA A 110 -7.52 6.80 16.02
CA ALA A 110 -6.70 7.93 15.55
C ALA A 110 -5.21 7.64 15.75
N ALA A 111 -4.82 7.14 16.92
CA ALA A 111 -3.45 6.76 17.23
C ALA A 111 -2.91 5.68 16.28
N THR A 112 -3.69 4.61 16.04
CA THR A 112 -3.28 3.54 15.11
C THR A 112 -3.16 4.01 13.67
N GLY A 113 -4.03 4.95 13.24
CA GLY A 113 -3.95 5.59 11.93
C GLY A 113 -2.69 6.45 11.80
N PHE A 114 -2.49 7.36 12.75
CA PHE A 114 -1.31 8.24 12.76
C PHE A 114 0.00 7.47 12.86
N ALA A 115 0.04 6.38 13.62
CA ALA A 115 1.17 5.46 13.65
C ALA A 115 1.57 4.99 12.23
N GLY A 116 0.56 4.61 11.41
CA GLY A 116 0.78 4.24 10.01
C GLY A 116 1.36 5.39 9.18
N ALA A 117 0.90 6.61 9.43
CA ALA A 117 1.42 7.81 8.76
C ALA A 117 2.89 8.09 9.13
N LEU A 118 3.31 7.80 10.36
CA LEU A 118 4.69 7.97 10.78
C LEU A 118 5.65 6.97 10.15
N PHE A 119 5.33 5.67 10.23
CA PHE A 119 6.30 4.66 9.82
C PHE A 119 6.32 4.37 8.31
N ASN A 120 5.20 4.43 7.58
CA ASN A 120 5.16 4.02 6.18
C ASN A 120 6.11 4.83 5.27
N PRO A 121 6.10 6.19 5.27
CA PRO A 121 7.05 6.96 4.48
C PRO A 121 8.49 6.75 4.94
N ALA A 122 8.71 6.66 6.27
CA ALA A 122 10.03 6.48 6.85
C ALA A 122 10.64 5.12 6.48
N VAL A 123 9.85 4.03 6.53
CA VAL A 123 10.29 2.68 6.13
C VAL A 123 10.67 2.65 4.65
N ARG A 124 9.84 3.24 3.76
CA ARG A 124 10.13 3.26 2.32
C ARG A 124 11.38 4.08 2.00
N ALA A 125 11.54 5.24 2.63
CA ALA A 125 12.72 6.08 2.46
C ALA A 125 13.98 5.39 3.00
N CYS A 126 13.91 4.78 4.18
CA CYS A 126 15.01 4.00 4.76
C CYS A 126 15.38 2.81 3.85
N LEU A 127 14.39 2.06 3.35
CA LEU A 127 14.60 0.97 2.43
C LEU A 127 15.31 1.43 1.16
N ALA A 128 14.88 2.56 0.58
CA ALA A 128 15.47 3.12 -0.62
C ALA A 128 16.94 3.52 -0.44
N VAL A 129 17.26 4.13 0.71
CA VAL A 129 18.64 4.54 1.04
C VAL A 129 19.53 3.34 1.31
N GLU A 130 19.06 2.37 2.11
CA GLU A 130 19.84 1.19 2.49
C GLU A 130 20.01 0.18 1.35
N ALA A 131 19.10 0.16 0.37
CA ALA A 131 19.17 -0.73 -0.79
C ALA A 131 20.13 -0.20 -1.89
N GLY A 132 20.46 1.08 -1.90
CA GLY A 132 21.35 1.70 -2.90
C GLY A 132 20.86 1.45 -4.34
N ASP A 133 21.72 0.93 -5.20
CA ASP A 133 21.39 0.66 -6.61
C ASP A 133 20.40 -0.49 -6.80
N ARG A 134 20.14 -1.28 -5.74
CA ARG A 134 19.22 -2.43 -5.78
C ARG A 134 17.81 -2.11 -5.30
N ARG A 135 17.37 -0.84 -5.40
CA ARG A 135 16.05 -0.38 -4.90
C ARG A 135 14.88 -1.16 -5.50
N VAL A 136 14.87 -1.38 -6.80
CA VAL A 136 13.79 -2.14 -7.47
C VAL A 136 13.67 -3.55 -6.90
N ASP A 137 14.79 -4.26 -6.71
CA ASP A 137 14.81 -5.60 -6.13
C ASP A 137 14.39 -5.58 -4.65
N ALA A 138 14.78 -4.53 -3.91
CA ALA A 138 14.41 -4.35 -2.52
C ALA A 138 12.91 -4.09 -2.37
N PHE A 139 12.31 -3.19 -3.17
CA PHE A 139 10.87 -2.93 -3.15
C PHE A 139 10.06 -4.15 -3.59
N ALA A 140 10.53 -4.90 -4.59
CA ALA A 140 9.90 -6.16 -4.99
C ALA A 140 9.88 -7.18 -3.85
N THR A 141 11.03 -7.37 -3.18
CA THR A 141 11.13 -8.28 -2.04
C THR A 141 10.29 -7.80 -0.86
N PHE A 142 10.33 -6.52 -0.56
CA PHE A 142 9.52 -5.87 0.48
C PHE A 142 8.02 -6.08 0.24
N ASN A 143 7.57 -5.98 -1.02
CA ASN A 143 6.18 -6.24 -1.37
C ASN A 143 5.77 -7.70 -1.13
N VAL A 144 6.66 -8.66 -1.34
CA VAL A 144 6.38 -10.08 -0.99
C VAL A 144 6.11 -10.22 0.51
N TYR A 145 6.95 -9.60 1.36
CA TYR A 145 6.74 -9.62 2.82
C TYR A 145 5.46 -8.89 3.24
N TYR A 146 5.15 -7.77 2.57
CA TYR A 146 3.88 -7.06 2.75
C TYR A 146 2.69 -7.97 2.49
N GLN A 147 2.64 -8.58 1.31
CA GLN A 147 1.53 -9.44 0.88
C GLN A 147 1.42 -10.73 1.71
N ALA A 148 2.54 -11.32 2.09
CA ALA A 148 2.55 -12.49 2.96
C ALA A 148 1.94 -12.18 4.35
N GLY A 149 2.30 -11.02 4.94
CA GLY A 149 1.71 -10.58 6.19
C GLY A 149 0.21 -10.29 6.08
N MET A 150 -0.20 -9.65 4.99
CA MET A 150 -1.61 -9.35 4.69
C MET A 150 -2.45 -10.62 4.50
N LEU A 151 -1.89 -11.66 3.86
CA LEU A 151 -2.57 -12.93 3.63
C LEU A 151 -2.71 -13.75 4.93
N LEU A 152 -1.64 -13.83 5.73
CA LEU A 152 -1.62 -14.64 6.94
C LEU A 152 -2.33 -13.96 8.11
N GLY A 153 -2.38 -12.63 8.12
CA GLY A 153 -3.01 -11.86 9.21
C GLY A 153 -4.43 -12.31 9.53
N PRO A 154 -5.39 -12.29 8.59
CA PRO A 154 -6.75 -12.69 8.86
C PRO A 154 -6.89 -14.16 9.31
N VAL A 155 -6.03 -15.05 8.80
CA VAL A 155 -6.05 -16.48 9.20
C VAL A 155 -5.66 -16.63 10.66
N VAL A 156 -4.56 -15.97 11.07
CA VAL A 156 -4.12 -15.96 12.48
C VAL A 156 -5.15 -15.23 13.35
N GLY A 157 -5.70 -14.12 12.87
CA GLY A 157 -6.74 -13.37 13.56
C GLY A 157 -7.97 -14.19 13.83
N LEU A 158 -8.47 -14.94 12.84
CA LEU A 158 -9.62 -15.81 12.99
C LEU A 158 -9.38 -16.94 14.01
N ALA A 159 -8.18 -17.53 13.99
CA ALA A 159 -7.80 -18.57 14.95
C ALA A 159 -7.76 -18.05 16.39
N LEU A 160 -7.27 -16.82 16.60
CA LEU A 160 -7.23 -16.18 17.92
C LEU A 160 -8.62 -15.68 18.35
N LEU A 161 -9.43 -15.19 17.40
CA LEU A 161 -10.78 -14.71 17.66
C LEU A 161 -11.70 -15.81 18.18
N ALA A 162 -11.42 -17.07 17.84
CA ALA A 162 -12.15 -18.22 18.37
C ALA A 162 -12.06 -18.32 19.91
N ALA A 163 -11.05 -17.70 20.51
CA ALA A 163 -10.92 -17.61 21.97
C ALA A 163 -11.48 -16.28 22.51
N ASP A 164 -10.99 -15.13 22.04
CA ASP A 164 -11.43 -13.81 22.49
C ASP A 164 -10.83 -12.72 21.57
N PHE A 165 -11.60 -11.64 21.31
CA PHE A 165 -11.11 -10.45 20.58
C PHE A 165 -9.95 -9.75 21.33
N ARG A 166 -9.97 -9.72 22.66
CA ARG A 166 -8.89 -9.18 23.48
C ARG A 166 -7.56 -9.91 23.26
N LEU A 167 -7.60 -11.22 23.03
CA LEU A 167 -6.41 -11.99 22.71
C LEU A 167 -5.82 -11.57 21.34
N VAL A 168 -6.67 -11.31 20.34
CA VAL A 168 -6.22 -10.76 19.05
C VAL A 168 -5.48 -9.43 19.27
N CYS A 169 -6.07 -8.52 20.05
CA CYS A 169 -5.48 -7.22 20.36
C CYS A 169 -4.17 -7.36 21.13
N ALA A 170 -4.10 -8.26 22.14
CA ALA A 170 -2.91 -8.51 22.93
C ALA A 170 -1.74 -9.04 22.07
N VAL A 171 -2.02 -10.05 21.24
CA VAL A 171 -1.02 -10.63 20.34
C VAL A 171 -0.55 -9.61 19.30
N ALA A 172 -1.46 -8.82 18.72
CA ALA A 172 -1.10 -7.75 17.81
C ALA A 172 -0.20 -6.70 18.49
N ALA A 173 -0.56 -6.24 19.68
CA ALA A 173 0.25 -5.32 20.48
C ALA A 173 1.62 -5.91 20.82
N ALA A 174 1.69 -7.19 21.20
CA ALA A 174 2.94 -7.88 21.49
C ALA A 174 3.85 -7.97 20.27
N VAL A 175 3.31 -8.24 19.08
CA VAL A 175 4.07 -8.22 17.81
C VAL A 175 4.66 -6.83 17.56
N PHE A 176 3.87 -5.76 17.67
CA PHE A 176 4.37 -4.39 17.49
C PHE A 176 5.41 -4.00 18.54
N CYS A 177 5.25 -4.44 19.79
CA CYS A 177 6.26 -4.26 20.83
C CYS A 177 7.57 -4.97 20.47
N ALA A 178 7.51 -6.24 20.06
CA ALA A 178 8.67 -7.02 19.63
C ALA A 178 9.38 -6.36 18.43
N LEU A 179 8.61 -5.85 17.45
CA LEU A 179 9.16 -5.11 16.32
C LEU A 179 9.84 -3.81 16.75
N THR A 180 9.28 -3.09 17.72
CA THR A 180 9.91 -1.88 18.28
C THR A 180 11.26 -2.21 18.91
N LEU A 181 11.35 -3.30 19.70
CA LEU A 181 12.60 -3.76 20.31
C LEU A 181 13.63 -4.21 19.25
N LEU A 182 13.19 -4.92 18.23
CA LEU A 182 14.03 -5.32 17.11
C LEU A 182 14.60 -4.10 16.37
N GLN A 183 13.77 -3.11 16.06
CA GLN A 183 14.17 -1.87 15.38
C GLN A 183 15.15 -1.04 16.23
N PHE A 184 14.92 -0.97 17.54
CA PHE A 184 15.81 -0.27 18.45
C PHE A 184 17.24 -0.80 18.37
N ARG A 185 17.40 -2.14 18.31
CA ARG A 185 18.71 -2.81 18.26
C ARG A 185 19.32 -2.86 16.86
N ALA A 186 18.51 -3.05 15.83
CA ALA A 186 18.98 -3.45 14.50
C ALA A 186 18.96 -2.36 13.44
N LEU A 187 18.17 -1.29 13.60
CA LEU A 187 18.18 -0.18 12.65
C LEU A 187 19.32 0.80 12.98
N PRO A 188 20.12 1.19 11.97
CA PRO A 188 21.16 2.18 12.15
C PRO A 188 20.56 3.56 12.51
N ALA A 189 21.12 4.21 13.51
CA ALA A 189 20.84 5.61 13.80
C ALA A 189 21.63 6.48 12.84
N ARG A 190 21.18 6.59 11.58
CA ARG A 190 21.79 7.57 10.67
C ARG A 190 21.27 8.95 11.03
N HIS A 191 22.19 9.85 11.38
CA HIS A 191 21.90 11.28 11.43
C HIS A 191 21.68 11.73 9.98
N VAL A 192 20.44 11.99 9.63
CA VAL A 192 20.17 12.89 8.49
C VAL A 192 20.64 14.24 8.99
N GLU A 193 21.56 14.90 8.26
CA GLU A 193 21.92 16.28 8.61
C GLU A 193 20.63 17.09 8.77
N PRO A 194 20.37 17.68 9.94
CA PRO A 194 19.12 18.38 10.14
C PRO A 194 19.06 19.50 9.12
N ALA A 195 18.15 19.43 8.17
CA ALA A 195 17.84 20.57 7.32
C ALA A 195 17.28 21.69 8.24
N GLY A 196 18.14 22.24 9.08
CA GLY A 196 18.04 23.34 10.01
C GLY A 196 16.73 23.50 10.79
N ALA A 197 16.85 23.92 12.04
CA ALA A 197 15.74 24.09 12.98
C ALA A 197 14.82 25.28 12.60
N GLY A 198 13.49 25.06 12.57
CA GLY A 198 12.48 26.13 12.53
C GLY A 198 11.22 25.79 11.76
N ARG A 199 10.08 26.36 12.20
CA ARG A 199 8.73 26.21 11.60
C ARG A 199 8.69 26.74 10.15
N ALA A 200 9.46 27.78 9.86
CA ALA A 200 9.60 28.35 8.51
C ALA A 200 10.21 27.38 7.49
N ARG A 201 10.97 26.37 7.94
CA ARG A 201 11.60 25.38 7.07
C ARG A 201 10.71 24.19 6.72
N VAL A 202 9.72 23.82 7.55
CA VAL A 202 8.73 22.79 7.19
C VAL A 202 7.91 23.25 5.99
N LEU A 203 7.42 24.49 6.02
CA LEU A 203 6.68 25.07 4.89
C LEU A 203 7.55 25.20 3.64
N THR A 204 8.83 25.52 3.79
CA THR A 204 9.78 25.56 2.68
C THR A 204 10.00 24.18 2.10
N GLN A 205 10.15 23.14 2.95
CA GLN A 205 10.27 21.75 2.49
C GLN A 205 9.02 21.30 1.72
N TRP A 206 7.82 21.58 2.24
CA TRP A 206 6.57 21.28 1.55
C TRP A 206 6.48 22.04 0.22
N ARG A 207 6.83 23.33 0.22
CA ARG A 207 6.87 24.13 -1.01
C ARG A 207 7.85 23.54 -2.04
N THR A 208 9.00 23.05 -1.60
CA THR A 208 9.98 22.38 -2.49
C THR A 208 9.39 21.11 -3.11
N VAL A 209 8.74 20.27 -2.31
CA VAL A 209 8.14 19.02 -2.80
C VAL A 209 6.94 19.29 -3.71
N VAL A 210 6.08 20.25 -3.34
CA VAL A 210 4.91 20.65 -4.17
C VAL A 210 5.35 21.43 -5.42
N ALA A 211 6.49 22.12 -5.39
CA ALA A 211 7.04 22.77 -6.58
C ALA A 211 7.73 21.79 -7.56
N ASN A 212 7.98 20.56 -7.16
CA ASN A 212 8.56 19.53 -8.01
C ASN A 212 7.53 19.04 -9.04
N ARG A 213 7.41 19.75 -10.14
CA ARG A 213 6.44 19.48 -11.21
C ARG A 213 6.55 18.06 -11.77
N PRO A 214 7.74 17.52 -12.15
CA PRO A 214 7.86 16.16 -12.62
C PRO A 214 7.30 15.13 -11.64
N PHE A 215 7.58 15.30 -10.33
CA PHE A 215 7.06 14.43 -9.28
C PHE A 215 5.53 14.53 -9.16
N LEU A 216 4.95 15.74 -9.14
CA LEU A 216 3.49 15.90 -9.05
C LEU A 216 2.77 15.31 -10.27
N LEU A 217 3.28 15.52 -11.47
CA LEU A 217 2.73 14.95 -12.69
C LEU A 217 2.80 13.41 -12.66
N PHE A 218 3.92 12.86 -12.17
CA PHE A 218 4.04 11.42 -11.97
C PHE A 218 3.06 10.90 -10.92
N ALA A 219 2.99 11.55 -9.75
CA ALA A 219 2.09 11.15 -8.67
C ALA A 219 0.62 11.17 -9.12
N THR A 220 0.20 12.17 -9.88
CA THR A 220 -1.16 12.25 -10.43
C THR A 220 -1.39 11.21 -11.54
N ALA A 221 -0.43 10.97 -12.43
CA ALA A 221 -0.52 9.94 -13.46
C ALA A 221 -0.65 8.53 -12.86
N MET A 222 -0.05 8.28 -11.69
CA MET A 222 -0.10 6.99 -11.01
C MET A 222 -1.33 6.79 -10.10
N ILE A 223 -2.21 7.79 -9.93
CA ILE A 223 -3.45 7.63 -9.14
C ILE A 223 -4.24 6.42 -9.61
N GLY A 224 -4.39 6.27 -10.93
CA GLY A 224 -5.17 5.17 -11.50
C GLY A 224 -4.61 3.78 -11.19
N SER A 225 -3.28 3.60 -11.07
CA SER A 225 -2.70 2.31 -10.66
C SER A 225 -3.23 1.88 -9.30
N ASN A 226 -3.29 2.82 -8.36
CA ASN A 226 -3.81 2.59 -7.03
C ASN A 226 -5.33 2.33 -7.06
N VAL A 227 -6.10 3.14 -7.83
CA VAL A 227 -7.54 2.93 -8.01
C VAL A 227 -7.82 1.53 -8.56
N LEU A 228 -7.13 1.10 -9.63
CA LEU A 228 -7.31 -0.21 -10.25
C LEU A 228 -6.98 -1.35 -9.27
N THR A 229 -5.87 -1.23 -8.53
CA THR A 229 -5.48 -2.23 -7.52
C THR A 229 -6.54 -2.38 -6.43
N PHE A 230 -7.16 -1.27 -6.01
CA PHE A 230 -8.19 -1.30 -4.98
C PHE A 230 -9.52 -1.92 -5.43
N GLN A 231 -9.74 -2.12 -6.73
CA GLN A 231 -10.95 -2.79 -7.21
C GLN A 231 -11.06 -4.27 -6.78
N ILE A 232 -9.95 -4.87 -6.36
CA ILE A 232 -9.97 -6.21 -5.73
C ILE A 232 -10.76 -6.22 -4.42
N TYR A 233 -10.90 -5.05 -3.77
CA TYR A 233 -11.63 -4.88 -2.51
C TYR A 233 -13.03 -4.29 -2.69
N LEU A 234 -13.37 -3.77 -3.88
CA LEU A 234 -14.65 -3.12 -4.13
C LEU A 234 -15.41 -3.77 -5.30
N ALA A 235 -15.02 -3.47 -6.54
CA ALA A 235 -15.82 -3.83 -7.70
C ALA A 235 -15.88 -5.34 -7.93
N LEU A 236 -14.76 -6.06 -7.78
CA LEU A 236 -14.74 -7.51 -8.02
C LEU A 236 -15.58 -8.28 -7.00
N PRO A 237 -15.50 -8.02 -5.66
CA PRO A 237 -16.39 -8.64 -4.68
C PRO A 237 -17.87 -8.29 -4.86
N LEU A 238 -18.19 -7.03 -5.17
CA LEU A 238 -19.57 -6.60 -5.40
C LEU A 238 -20.16 -7.32 -6.62
N THR A 239 -19.40 -7.47 -7.68
CA THR A 239 -19.82 -8.19 -8.88
C THR A 239 -19.99 -9.70 -8.61
N ALA A 240 -19.06 -10.30 -7.86
CA ALA A 240 -19.18 -11.68 -7.45
C ALA A 240 -20.47 -11.93 -6.61
N ALA A 241 -20.76 -11.03 -5.65
CA ALA A 241 -21.96 -11.10 -4.83
C ALA A 241 -23.24 -10.93 -5.65
N HIS A 242 -23.25 -9.93 -6.55
CA HIS A 242 -24.42 -9.66 -7.41
C HIS A 242 -24.70 -10.80 -8.41
N ALA A 243 -23.68 -11.30 -9.09
CA ALA A 243 -23.84 -12.29 -10.15
C ALA A 243 -24.03 -13.72 -9.64
N LEU A 244 -23.49 -14.06 -8.45
CA LEU A 244 -23.41 -15.44 -7.97
C LEU A 244 -24.18 -15.69 -6.64
N GLY A 245 -24.79 -14.66 -6.06
CA GLY A 245 -25.55 -14.77 -4.81
C GLY A 245 -24.75 -15.43 -3.68
N ALA A 246 -25.27 -16.52 -3.13
CA ALA A 246 -24.63 -17.25 -2.03
C ALA A 246 -23.20 -17.78 -2.36
N ARG A 247 -22.88 -18.04 -3.62
CA ARG A 247 -21.54 -18.46 -4.07
C ARG A 247 -20.56 -17.28 -4.19
N GLY A 248 -21.03 -16.05 -4.21
CA GLY A 248 -20.23 -14.84 -4.36
C GLY A 248 -19.15 -14.70 -3.30
N THR A 249 -19.46 -15.04 -2.04
CA THR A 249 -18.48 -15.00 -0.93
C THR A 249 -17.33 -15.99 -1.13
N THR A 250 -17.64 -17.21 -1.58
CA THR A 250 -16.62 -18.24 -1.86
C THR A 250 -15.70 -17.79 -3.00
N VAL A 251 -16.28 -17.25 -4.09
CA VAL A 251 -15.51 -16.73 -5.22
C VAL A 251 -14.65 -15.57 -4.77
N THR A 252 -15.17 -14.60 -4.02
CA THR A 252 -14.42 -13.47 -3.48
C THR A 252 -13.22 -13.93 -2.64
N SER A 253 -13.41 -14.92 -1.76
CA SER A 253 -12.31 -15.50 -0.99
C SER A 253 -11.25 -16.11 -1.90
N GLY A 254 -11.67 -16.83 -2.96
CA GLY A 254 -10.78 -17.37 -3.99
C GLY A 254 -9.98 -16.28 -4.71
N LEU A 255 -10.62 -15.14 -5.04
CA LEU A 255 -9.92 -13.98 -5.67
C LEU A 255 -8.79 -13.46 -4.79
N PHE A 256 -9.01 -13.30 -3.49
CA PHE A 256 -7.96 -12.86 -2.56
C PHE A 256 -6.81 -13.86 -2.47
N VAL A 257 -7.12 -15.17 -2.41
CA VAL A 257 -6.10 -16.23 -2.37
C VAL A 257 -5.26 -16.21 -3.64
N VAL A 258 -5.89 -16.10 -4.82
CA VAL A 258 -5.19 -16.04 -6.11
C VAL A 258 -4.34 -14.78 -6.21
N SER A 259 -4.87 -13.61 -5.84
CA SER A 259 -4.10 -12.37 -5.81
C SER A 259 -2.85 -12.49 -4.94
N ALA A 260 -3.00 -13.00 -3.72
CA ALA A 260 -1.88 -13.21 -2.81
C ALA A 260 -0.89 -14.24 -3.34
N ALA A 261 -1.36 -15.31 -3.98
CA ALA A 261 -0.48 -16.31 -4.61
C ALA A 261 0.35 -15.71 -5.74
N VAL A 262 -0.27 -14.91 -6.62
CA VAL A 262 0.44 -14.19 -7.70
C VAL A 262 1.46 -13.22 -7.11
N ALA A 263 1.07 -12.43 -6.09
CA ALA A 263 1.95 -11.49 -5.44
C ALA A 263 3.13 -12.18 -4.72
N VAL A 264 2.90 -13.22 -3.94
CA VAL A 264 3.96 -13.89 -3.17
C VAL A 264 4.85 -14.76 -4.05
N ALA A 265 4.27 -15.52 -4.97
CA ALA A 265 5.02 -16.46 -5.82
C ALA A 265 5.55 -15.82 -7.12
N GLY A 266 4.83 -14.82 -7.66
CA GLY A 266 5.12 -14.18 -8.94
C GLY A 266 6.01 -12.95 -8.84
N GLN A 267 5.92 -12.16 -7.75
CA GLN A 267 6.56 -10.85 -7.62
C GLN A 267 8.02 -10.82 -8.10
N LEU A 268 8.87 -11.64 -7.50
CA LEU A 268 10.30 -11.63 -7.79
C LEU A 268 10.64 -12.06 -9.22
N ARG A 269 9.84 -12.98 -9.78
CA ARG A 269 10.04 -13.46 -11.17
C ARG A 269 9.60 -12.39 -12.16
N LEU A 270 8.43 -11.82 -11.95
CA LEU A 270 7.88 -10.76 -12.81
C LEU A 270 8.76 -9.50 -12.78
N THR A 271 9.20 -9.07 -11.58
CA THR A 271 10.09 -7.92 -11.47
C THR A 271 11.44 -8.16 -12.13
N SER A 272 12.10 -9.33 -11.91
CA SER A 272 13.38 -9.62 -12.54
C SER A 272 13.25 -9.74 -14.06
N TRP A 273 12.19 -10.40 -14.54
CA TRP A 273 11.90 -10.52 -15.97
C TRP A 273 11.65 -9.16 -16.64
N ALA A 274 10.91 -8.26 -15.97
CA ALA A 274 10.67 -6.90 -16.45
C ALA A 274 11.97 -6.08 -16.48
N LYS A 275 12.77 -6.15 -15.40
CA LYS A 275 14.04 -5.44 -15.25
C LYS A 275 15.10 -5.85 -16.31
N GLU A 276 15.11 -7.10 -16.73
CA GLU A 276 16.01 -7.60 -17.77
C GLU A 276 15.63 -7.15 -19.18
N ARG A 277 14.36 -6.75 -19.41
CA ARG A 277 13.81 -6.50 -20.75
C ARG A 277 13.34 -5.07 -20.99
N TRP A 278 13.06 -4.32 -19.95
CA TRP A 278 12.41 -3.02 -20.05
C TRP A 278 13.13 -1.97 -19.24
N GLU A 279 13.18 -0.78 -19.80
CA GLU A 279 13.53 0.41 -19.05
C GLU A 279 12.45 0.70 -17.99
N PRO A 280 12.79 1.41 -16.88
CA PRO A 280 11.83 1.67 -15.80
C PRO A 280 10.51 2.29 -16.26
N ALA A 281 10.54 3.24 -17.18
CA ALA A 281 9.35 3.87 -17.73
C ALA A 281 8.50 2.91 -18.57
N GLU A 282 9.14 2.03 -19.35
CA GLU A 282 8.44 0.99 -20.11
C GLU A 282 7.78 -0.04 -19.21
N ALA A 283 8.46 -0.44 -18.13
CA ALA A 283 7.89 -1.37 -17.15
C ALA A 283 6.63 -0.80 -16.50
N LEU A 284 6.64 0.50 -16.15
CA LEU A 284 5.46 1.20 -15.63
C LEU A 284 4.32 1.21 -16.66
N VAL A 285 4.61 1.62 -17.91
CA VAL A 285 3.58 1.71 -18.95
C VAL A 285 2.96 0.34 -19.23
N ARG A 286 3.78 -0.69 -19.41
CA ARG A 286 3.30 -2.06 -19.69
C ARG A 286 2.55 -2.67 -18.51
N GLY A 287 3.00 -2.39 -17.29
CA GLY A 287 2.29 -2.79 -16.08
C GLY A 287 0.91 -2.13 -15.96
N LEU A 288 0.80 -0.83 -16.24
CA LEU A 288 -0.47 -0.09 -16.25
C LEU A 288 -1.43 -0.58 -17.36
N VAL A 289 -0.90 -0.88 -18.55
CA VAL A 289 -1.69 -1.50 -19.63
C VAL A 289 -2.21 -2.87 -19.18
N ALA A 290 -1.38 -3.71 -18.58
CA ALA A 290 -1.81 -5.01 -18.08
C ALA A 290 -2.90 -4.88 -17.00
N MET A 291 -2.78 -3.90 -16.09
CA MET A 291 -3.78 -3.61 -15.08
C MET A 291 -5.10 -3.12 -15.68
N GLY A 292 -5.06 -2.30 -16.72
CA GLY A 292 -6.26 -1.87 -17.47
C GLY A 292 -6.92 -3.04 -18.19
N LEU A 293 -6.15 -3.83 -18.94
CA LEU A 293 -6.63 -5.01 -19.66
C LEU A 293 -7.24 -6.08 -18.72
N ALA A 294 -6.91 -6.05 -17.42
CA ALA A 294 -7.48 -6.94 -16.44
C ALA A 294 -9.02 -6.89 -16.39
N PHE A 295 -9.63 -5.74 -16.69
CA PHE A 295 -11.07 -5.56 -16.61
C PHE A 295 -11.79 -5.83 -17.94
N LEU A 296 -11.07 -5.99 -19.04
CA LEU A 296 -11.65 -6.25 -20.36
C LEU A 296 -12.46 -7.56 -20.43
N PRO A 297 -12.02 -8.70 -19.84
CA PRO A 297 -12.82 -9.91 -19.81
C PRO A 297 -14.20 -9.71 -19.17
N LEU A 298 -14.27 -8.89 -18.11
CA LEU A 298 -15.53 -8.58 -17.42
C LEU A 298 -16.45 -7.70 -18.30
N ALA A 299 -15.88 -6.78 -19.08
CA ALA A 299 -16.65 -5.96 -20.03
C ALA A 299 -17.27 -6.79 -21.15
N LEU A 300 -16.64 -7.88 -21.54
CA LEU A 300 -17.05 -8.76 -22.64
C LEU A 300 -17.93 -9.94 -22.20
N THR A 301 -18.00 -10.22 -20.89
CA THR A 301 -18.73 -11.38 -20.37
C THR A 301 -20.19 -11.03 -20.07
N PRO A 302 -21.18 -11.78 -20.62
CA PRO A 302 -22.58 -11.59 -20.26
C PRO A 302 -22.84 -11.86 -18.77
N GLN A 303 -23.59 -10.98 -18.13
CA GLN A 303 -23.85 -11.01 -16.67
C GLN A 303 -24.54 -12.28 -16.16
N GLY A 304 -25.34 -12.93 -16.97
CA GLY A 304 -26.05 -14.18 -16.62
C GLY A 304 -25.23 -15.47 -16.77
N SER A 305 -23.94 -15.36 -17.17
CA SER A 305 -23.11 -16.56 -17.37
C SER A 305 -22.58 -17.11 -16.06
N ALA A 306 -23.12 -18.25 -15.62
CA ALA A 306 -22.74 -18.94 -14.39
C ALA A 306 -21.27 -19.38 -14.34
N VAL A 307 -20.64 -19.58 -15.49
CA VAL A 307 -19.23 -19.98 -15.63
C VAL A 307 -18.37 -18.80 -16.11
N GLY A 308 -18.90 -17.98 -17.01
CA GLY A 308 -18.17 -16.86 -17.62
C GLY A 308 -17.79 -15.79 -16.61
N VAL A 309 -18.70 -15.38 -15.73
CA VAL A 309 -18.42 -14.34 -14.73
C VAL A 309 -17.34 -14.77 -13.74
N PRO A 310 -17.39 -15.95 -13.09
CA PRO A 310 -16.27 -16.38 -12.24
C PRO A 310 -14.94 -16.48 -13.00
N ALA A 311 -14.93 -17.04 -14.19
CA ALA A 311 -13.71 -17.12 -15.01
C ALA A 311 -13.12 -15.75 -15.31
N ALA A 312 -13.96 -14.79 -15.73
CA ALA A 312 -13.53 -13.42 -15.99
C ALA A 312 -12.98 -12.72 -14.72
N LEU A 313 -13.61 -12.95 -13.56
CA LEU A 313 -13.12 -12.42 -12.27
C LEU A 313 -11.74 -12.97 -11.92
N PHE A 314 -11.50 -14.28 -12.08
CA PHE A 314 -10.18 -14.87 -11.82
C PHE A 314 -9.13 -14.39 -12.81
N VAL A 315 -9.45 -14.28 -14.09
CA VAL A 315 -8.54 -13.69 -15.11
C VAL A 315 -8.22 -12.25 -14.76
N ALA A 316 -9.22 -11.46 -14.38
CA ALA A 316 -9.03 -10.07 -13.95
C ALA A 316 -8.06 -9.98 -12.77
N VAL A 317 -8.24 -10.78 -11.73
CA VAL A 317 -7.35 -10.77 -10.55
C VAL A 317 -5.93 -11.18 -10.89
N VAL A 318 -5.74 -12.19 -11.72
CA VAL A 318 -4.39 -12.63 -12.15
C VAL A 318 -3.68 -11.52 -12.92
N LEU A 319 -4.33 -10.92 -13.91
CA LEU A 319 -3.75 -9.84 -14.72
C LEU A 319 -3.50 -8.58 -13.87
N LEU A 320 -4.45 -8.20 -13.02
CA LEU A 320 -4.31 -7.05 -12.12
C LEU A 320 -3.16 -7.23 -11.15
N SER A 321 -3.06 -8.40 -10.50
CA SER A 321 -1.99 -8.71 -9.55
C SER A 321 -0.62 -8.82 -10.24
N ALA A 322 -0.56 -9.37 -11.45
CA ALA A 322 0.67 -9.44 -12.23
C ALA A 322 1.12 -8.05 -12.69
N GLY A 323 0.20 -7.23 -13.19
CA GLY A 323 0.48 -5.83 -13.56
C GLY A 323 0.97 -5.01 -12.36
N ALA A 324 0.30 -5.13 -11.22
CA ALA A 324 0.72 -4.46 -9.98
C ALA A 324 2.10 -4.95 -9.49
N ALA A 325 2.40 -6.25 -9.60
CA ALA A 325 3.70 -6.81 -9.24
C ALA A 325 4.86 -6.27 -10.12
N VAL A 326 4.58 -5.97 -11.38
CA VAL A 326 5.54 -5.27 -12.25
C VAL A 326 5.62 -3.79 -11.87
N THR A 327 4.48 -3.09 -11.76
CA THR A 327 4.44 -1.64 -11.59
C THR A 327 5.05 -1.18 -10.26
N TYR A 328 4.67 -1.79 -9.14
CA TYR A 328 4.99 -1.30 -7.79
C TYR A 328 6.50 -1.05 -7.51
N PRO A 329 7.44 -1.95 -7.85
CA PRO A 329 8.85 -1.71 -7.55
C PRO A 329 9.45 -0.54 -8.34
N PHE A 330 9.06 -0.38 -9.60
CA PHE A 330 9.51 0.73 -10.46
C PHE A 330 8.85 2.05 -10.07
N GLU A 331 7.59 2.01 -9.66
CA GLU A 331 6.84 3.14 -9.13
C GLU A 331 7.54 3.72 -7.89
N MET A 332 7.88 2.85 -6.93
CA MET A 332 8.59 3.27 -5.72
C MET A 332 10.00 3.80 -6.02
N ASP A 333 10.74 3.17 -6.93
CA ASP A 333 12.05 3.65 -7.35
C ASP A 333 11.98 5.00 -8.07
N THR A 334 10.96 5.21 -8.92
CA THR A 334 10.74 6.47 -9.64
C THR A 334 10.46 7.63 -8.68
N VAL A 335 9.72 7.41 -7.59
CA VAL A 335 9.53 8.44 -6.54
C VAL A 335 10.87 8.89 -5.95
N VAL A 336 11.79 7.95 -5.69
CA VAL A 336 13.14 8.29 -5.19
C VAL A 336 13.94 9.04 -6.25
N ALA A 337 13.92 8.57 -7.50
CA ALA A 337 14.64 9.24 -8.60
C ALA A 337 14.17 10.70 -8.78
N LEU A 338 12.85 10.93 -8.77
CA LEU A 338 12.26 12.26 -8.91
C LEU A 338 12.50 13.17 -7.69
N SER A 339 12.73 12.59 -6.50
CA SER A 339 13.11 13.36 -5.31
C SER A 339 14.55 13.90 -5.38
N GLY A 340 15.38 13.39 -6.32
CA GLY A 340 16.81 13.68 -6.40
C GLY A 340 17.58 13.26 -5.14
N GLY A 341 17.08 12.29 -4.40
CA GLY A 341 17.66 11.82 -3.13
C GLY A 341 17.45 12.76 -1.94
N ARG A 342 16.64 13.84 -2.11
CA ARG A 342 16.37 14.84 -1.07
C ARG A 342 14.91 14.78 -0.64
N LEU A 343 14.64 14.88 0.66
CA LEU A 343 13.28 14.84 1.23
C LEU A 343 12.50 13.60 0.76
N VAL A 344 13.16 12.46 0.71
CA VAL A 344 12.60 11.21 0.15
C VAL A 344 11.36 10.77 0.90
N ALA A 345 11.38 10.83 2.23
CA ALA A 345 10.23 10.44 3.04
C ALA A 345 9.06 11.44 2.87
N THR A 346 9.34 12.74 2.71
CA THR A 346 8.31 13.75 2.42
C THR A 346 7.68 13.52 1.04
N HIS A 347 8.48 13.17 0.01
CA HIS A 347 7.97 12.79 -1.31
C HIS A 347 7.07 11.54 -1.21
N TYR A 348 7.49 10.48 -0.50
CA TYR A 348 6.64 9.31 -0.25
C TYR A 348 5.37 9.66 0.54
N GLY A 349 5.47 10.58 1.50
CA GLY A 349 4.34 11.06 2.26
C GLY A 349 3.31 11.76 1.37
N LEU A 350 3.74 12.70 0.55
CA LEU A 350 2.86 13.39 -0.40
C LEU A 350 2.29 12.43 -1.46
N TYR A 351 3.13 11.53 -2.00
CA TYR A 351 2.69 10.48 -2.92
C TYR A 351 1.56 9.64 -2.32
N SER A 352 1.73 9.16 -1.08
CA SER A 352 0.73 8.34 -0.39
C SER A 352 -0.55 9.12 -0.08
N THR A 353 -0.45 10.42 0.25
CA THR A 353 -1.62 11.29 0.44
C THR A 353 -2.40 11.46 -0.86
N VAL A 354 -1.71 11.76 -1.96
CA VAL A 354 -2.33 11.90 -3.30
C VAL A 354 -2.98 10.58 -3.73
N SER A 355 -2.28 9.45 -3.57
CA SER A 355 -2.81 8.12 -3.86
C SER A 355 -4.05 7.79 -3.01
N GLY A 356 -4.02 8.10 -1.71
CA GLY A 356 -5.14 7.85 -0.80
C GLY A 356 -6.40 8.65 -1.16
N LEU A 357 -6.24 9.92 -1.53
CA LEU A 357 -7.33 10.75 -2.05
C LEU A 357 -7.85 10.18 -3.38
N GLY A 358 -6.94 9.80 -4.27
CA GLY A 358 -7.27 9.18 -5.55
C GLY A 358 -8.06 7.88 -5.39
N ILE A 359 -7.67 7.00 -4.49
CA ILE A 359 -8.40 5.75 -4.16
C ILE A 359 -9.81 6.07 -3.67
N THR A 360 -9.94 7.05 -2.76
CA THR A 360 -11.25 7.42 -2.21
C THR A 360 -12.19 7.92 -3.30
N LEU A 361 -11.74 8.86 -4.13
CA LEU A 361 -12.52 9.38 -5.25
C LEU A 361 -12.79 8.30 -6.32
N GLY A 362 -11.79 7.49 -6.63
CA GLY A 362 -11.92 6.39 -7.59
C GLY A 362 -12.94 5.36 -7.14
N ASN A 363 -12.96 5.01 -5.86
CA ASN A 363 -13.95 4.08 -5.31
C ASN A 363 -15.37 4.68 -5.32
N LEU A 364 -15.52 5.98 -5.03
CA LEU A 364 -16.82 6.67 -5.14
C LEU A 364 -17.33 6.64 -6.58
N VAL A 365 -16.46 6.97 -7.55
CA VAL A 365 -16.83 6.96 -8.97
C VAL A 365 -17.15 5.53 -9.42
N THR A 366 -16.34 4.54 -9.03
CA THR A 366 -16.60 3.14 -9.40
C THR A 366 -17.91 2.63 -8.79
N GLY A 367 -18.19 2.94 -7.53
CA GLY A 367 -19.47 2.60 -6.88
C GLY A 367 -20.66 3.23 -7.61
N ALA A 368 -20.58 4.54 -7.91
CA ALA A 368 -21.62 5.23 -8.66
C ALA A 368 -21.83 4.66 -10.09
N LEU A 369 -20.72 4.25 -10.75
CA LEU A 369 -20.80 3.58 -12.05
C LEU A 369 -21.45 2.20 -11.94
N LEU A 370 -21.17 1.42 -10.91
CA LEU A 370 -21.83 0.13 -10.66
C LEU A 370 -23.33 0.31 -10.43
N ASP A 371 -23.72 1.29 -9.61
CA ASP A 371 -25.14 1.60 -9.36
C ASP A 371 -25.86 2.09 -10.62
N PHE A 372 -25.20 2.93 -11.41
CA PHE A 372 -25.72 3.39 -12.71
C PHE A 372 -25.88 2.23 -13.70
N ALA A 373 -24.85 1.39 -13.80
CA ALA A 373 -24.82 0.22 -14.68
C ALA A 373 -25.92 -0.78 -14.32
N ALA A 374 -26.18 -1.00 -13.02
CA ALA A 374 -27.26 -1.87 -12.55
C ALA A 374 -28.65 -1.34 -12.91
N ARG A 375 -28.85 -0.01 -12.88
CA ARG A 375 -30.13 0.62 -13.25
C ARG A 375 -30.41 0.67 -14.75
N HIS A 376 -29.38 0.61 -15.59
CA HIS A 376 -29.50 0.79 -17.05
C HIS A 376 -29.07 -0.46 -17.84
N ASP A 377 -28.84 -1.60 -17.17
CA ASP A 377 -28.32 -2.84 -17.76
C ASP A 377 -27.02 -2.65 -18.59
N ALA A 378 -26.20 -1.67 -18.17
CA ALA A 378 -24.98 -1.24 -18.85
C ALA A 378 -23.71 -1.65 -18.09
N PHE A 379 -23.66 -2.88 -17.58
CA PHE A 379 -22.56 -3.37 -16.72
C PHE A 379 -21.18 -3.29 -17.37
N TRP A 380 -21.09 -3.38 -18.70
CA TRP A 380 -19.85 -3.20 -19.45
C TRP A 380 -19.20 -1.82 -19.23
N LEU A 381 -20.01 -0.79 -18.91
CA LEU A 381 -19.54 0.59 -18.77
C LEU A 381 -18.52 0.75 -17.62
N THR A 382 -18.78 0.13 -16.46
CA THR A 382 -17.84 0.17 -15.31
C THR A 382 -16.50 -0.45 -15.68
N TRP A 383 -16.53 -1.58 -16.36
CA TRP A 383 -15.32 -2.30 -16.77
C TRP A 383 -14.56 -1.56 -17.86
N ALA A 384 -15.28 -0.98 -18.82
CA ALA A 384 -14.68 -0.14 -19.85
C ALA A 384 -14.03 1.12 -19.25
N ALA A 385 -14.66 1.75 -18.27
CA ALA A 385 -14.09 2.90 -17.56
C ALA A 385 -12.81 2.54 -16.79
N LEU A 386 -12.78 1.40 -16.08
CA LEU A 386 -11.58 0.92 -15.40
C LEU A 386 -10.48 0.54 -16.39
N THR A 387 -10.82 -0.12 -17.50
CA THR A 387 -9.88 -0.40 -18.60
C THR A 387 -9.31 0.91 -19.15
N GLY A 388 -10.17 1.88 -19.44
CA GLY A 388 -9.76 3.21 -19.89
C GLY A 388 -8.85 3.94 -18.92
N THR A 389 -9.11 3.82 -17.62
CA THR A 389 -8.24 4.38 -16.58
C THR A 389 -6.82 3.86 -16.69
N GLY A 390 -6.63 2.54 -16.88
CA GLY A 390 -5.32 1.95 -17.09
C GLY A 390 -4.59 2.51 -18.31
N PHE A 391 -5.29 2.65 -19.43
CA PHE A 391 -4.71 3.23 -20.65
C PHE A 391 -4.40 4.72 -20.53
N VAL A 392 -5.25 5.50 -19.87
CA VAL A 392 -5.00 6.93 -19.62
C VAL A 392 -3.75 7.10 -18.75
N CYS A 393 -3.61 6.32 -17.68
CA CYS A 393 -2.41 6.35 -16.84
C CYS A 393 -1.16 5.91 -17.61
N ALA A 394 -1.25 4.85 -18.41
CA ALA A 394 -0.15 4.39 -19.26
C ALA A 394 0.27 5.47 -20.28
N ALA A 395 -0.70 6.13 -20.92
CA ALA A 395 -0.44 7.23 -21.84
C ALA A 395 0.19 8.45 -21.15
N ALA A 396 -0.28 8.80 -19.94
CA ALA A 396 0.28 9.88 -19.12
C ALA A 396 1.74 9.60 -18.75
N VAL A 397 2.04 8.40 -18.23
CA VAL A 397 3.41 7.99 -17.88
C VAL A 397 4.31 7.95 -19.13
N SER A 398 3.81 7.42 -20.26
CA SER A 398 4.54 7.43 -21.53
C SER A 398 4.84 8.84 -22.02
N GLY A 399 3.87 9.77 -21.89
CA GLY A 399 4.07 11.18 -22.21
C GLY A 399 5.14 11.84 -21.36
N LEU A 400 5.14 11.58 -20.04
CA LEU A 400 6.16 12.08 -19.11
C LEU A 400 7.55 11.52 -19.43
N ALA A 401 7.64 10.24 -19.82
CA ALA A 401 8.91 9.63 -20.21
C ALA A 401 9.46 10.26 -21.48
N ARG A 402 8.61 10.45 -22.52
CA ARG A 402 9.01 11.11 -23.79
C ARG A 402 9.42 12.57 -23.59
N ALA A 403 8.78 13.27 -22.64
CA ALA A 403 9.13 14.64 -22.28
C ALA A 403 10.42 14.74 -21.42
N GLY A 404 11.09 13.62 -21.15
CA GLY A 404 12.32 13.59 -20.34
C GLY A 404 12.12 13.81 -18.84
N HIS A 405 10.87 13.81 -18.36
CA HIS A 405 10.55 14.08 -16.95
C HIS A 405 10.85 12.89 -16.03
N LEU A 406 10.97 11.67 -16.56
CA LEU A 406 11.27 10.45 -15.80
C LEU A 406 12.74 9.99 -15.91
N GLY A 407 13.58 10.70 -16.68
CA GLY A 407 14.95 10.33 -17.02
C GLY A 407 16.04 10.84 -16.06
N GLY A 408 15.74 11.21 -14.84
CA GLY A 408 16.72 11.64 -13.86
C GLY A 408 17.58 10.49 -13.33
N ARG A 409 18.76 10.21 -13.92
CA ARG A 409 19.81 9.48 -13.21
C ARG A 409 20.18 10.30 -11.98
N LEU A 410 20.10 9.68 -10.79
CA LEU A 410 20.67 10.30 -9.58
C LEU A 410 22.14 10.68 -9.88
N PRO A 411 22.61 11.85 -9.44
CA PRO A 411 24.04 12.14 -9.41
C PRO A 411 24.71 10.98 -8.65
N GLN A 412 25.73 10.37 -9.26
CA GLN A 412 26.52 9.37 -8.54
C GLN A 412 27.06 10.02 -7.26
N PRO A 413 27.03 9.31 -6.12
CA PRO A 413 27.67 9.83 -4.93
C PRO A 413 29.13 10.11 -5.26
N VAL A 414 29.55 11.35 -5.04
CA VAL A 414 30.97 11.74 -5.14
C VAL A 414 31.74 10.79 -4.23
N PRO A 415 32.73 10.03 -4.75
CA PRO A 415 33.56 9.19 -3.90
C PRO A 415 34.13 10.04 -2.78
N ALA A 416 33.95 9.61 -1.53
CA ALA A 416 34.60 10.25 -0.40
C ALA A 416 36.11 10.28 -0.70
N GLN A 417 36.64 11.46 -1.00
CA GLN A 417 38.06 11.66 -1.03
C GLN A 417 38.56 11.41 0.40
N HIS A 418 39.28 10.30 0.54
CA HIS A 418 40.02 9.99 1.75
C HIS A 418 41.07 11.11 1.91
N ALA A 419 40.87 11.96 2.90
CA ALA A 419 41.91 12.81 3.49
C ALA A 419 42.06 12.44 4.96
#